data_3df9d2c76159b60eb3339d62c2fe19ce
#
_entry.id   3df9d2c76159b60eb3339d62c2fe19ce
#
_cell.length_a   1.000
_cell.length_b   1.000
_cell.length_c   1.000
_cell.angle_alpha   90.00
_cell.angle_beta   90.00
_cell.angle_gamma   90.00
#
_symmetry.space_group_name_H-M   'P 1'
#
loop_
_entity.id
_entity.type
_entity.pdbx_description
1 polymer ?
#
loop_
_entity_poly.entity_id
_entity_poly.type
_entity_poly.pdbx_seq_one_letter_code
_entity_poly.pdbx_strand_id
1 'polypeptide(L)'
;MKTESYIYWCADDFGITAASCDRIAECAANGCLNKISVLPNSDVEDIAGRLKSILDIQKVTFCVHLNFVEGLCVSDKNDIPLLVDCGGSFKNSFTGLLKISLSKNRKALREQLKTEMKAQISRAAAFFPENEPLFIDSHQHTHMIPLIFSVLCEVIEE
;
A
#
# COMPACT_ATOMS: atom_id res chain seq x y z
N MET A 1 31.86 -12.11 -7.97
CA MET A 1 30.98 -11.15 -7.26
C MET A 1 30.37 -11.91 -6.08
N LYS A 2 30.62 -11.50 -4.83
CA LYS A 2 29.87 -12.02 -3.69
C LYS A 2 28.46 -11.43 -3.77
N THR A 3 27.47 -12.27 -3.96
CA THR A 3 26.05 -11.87 -3.79
C THR A 3 25.83 -11.69 -2.30
N GLU A 4 25.73 -10.44 -1.86
CA GLU A 4 25.27 -10.16 -0.49
C GLU A 4 23.80 -10.53 -0.40
N SER A 5 23.46 -11.42 0.49
CA SER A 5 22.08 -11.82 0.78
C SER A 5 21.52 -10.83 1.80
N TYR A 6 20.50 -10.09 1.43
CA TYR A 6 19.78 -9.20 2.35
C TYR A 6 18.53 -9.91 2.88
N ILE A 7 18.35 -9.85 4.19
CA ILE A 7 17.12 -10.30 4.86
C ILE A 7 16.34 -9.04 5.28
N TYR A 8 15.09 -8.94 4.83
CA TYR A 8 14.19 -7.88 5.26
C TYR A 8 13.32 -8.38 6.41
N TRP A 9 13.40 -7.68 7.55
CA TRP A 9 12.47 -7.79 8.66
C TRP A 9 11.46 -6.66 8.51
N CYS A 10 10.28 -6.99 7.96
CA CYS A 10 9.27 -6.03 7.59
C CYS A 10 8.18 -5.92 8.66
N ALA A 11 7.74 -4.71 8.95
CA ALA A 11 6.48 -4.46 9.60
C ALA A 11 5.48 -3.97 8.56
N ASP A 12 4.36 -4.66 8.43
CA ASP A 12 3.26 -4.28 7.57
C ASP A 12 2.28 -3.34 8.29
N ASP A 13 1.36 -2.74 7.52
CA ASP A 13 0.23 -1.95 8.03
C ASP A 13 0.61 -0.67 8.79
N PHE A 14 1.76 -0.05 8.49
CA PHE A 14 2.04 1.27 9.04
C PHE A 14 1.00 2.27 8.51
N GLY A 15 0.26 2.88 9.44
CA GLY A 15 -0.84 3.77 9.10
C GLY A 15 -2.23 3.17 9.34
N ILE A 16 -2.36 1.93 9.81
CA ILE A 16 -3.67 1.36 10.13
C ILE A 16 -4.28 1.97 11.41
N THR A 17 -3.44 2.26 12.40
CA THR A 17 -3.79 3.02 13.62
C THR A 17 -2.58 3.81 14.12
N ALA A 18 -2.81 4.89 14.87
CA ALA A 18 -1.73 5.63 15.52
C ALA A 18 -0.90 4.75 16.46
N ALA A 19 -1.57 3.87 17.23
CA ALA A 19 -0.90 2.97 18.17
C ALA A 19 0.00 1.94 17.47
N SER A 20 -0.40 1.44 16.29
CA SER A 20 0.46 0.54 15.51
C SER A 20 1.67 1.29 14.94
N CYS A 21 1.48 2.52 14.46
CA CYS A 21 2.58 3.37 14.00
C CYS A 21 3.63 3.58 15.10
N ASP A 22 3.19 3.92 16.32
CA ASP A 22 4.09 4.17 17.45
C ASP A 22 4.90 2.91 17.81
N ARG A 23 4.28 1.73 17.81
CA ARG A 23 4.96 0.44 18.07
C ARG A 23 5.95 0.06 16.98
N ILE A 24 5.57 0.27 15.71
CA ILE A 24 6.47 0.01 14.58
C ILE A 24 7.67 0.95 14.64
N ALA A 25 7.46 2.23 14.95
CA ALA A 25 8.52 3.21 15.13
C ALA A 25 9.48 2.81 16.27
N GLU A 26 8.95 2.34 17.40
CA GLU A 26 9.74 1.83 18.51
C GLU A 26 10.58 0.60 18.09
N CYS A 27 10.00 -0.37 17.39
CA CYS A 27 10.72 -1.53 16.88
C CYS A 27 11.82 -1.14 15.89
N ALA A 28 11.57 -0.18 15.01
CA ALA A 28 12.56 0.35 14.07
C ALA A 28 13.71 1.03 14.82
N ALA A 29 13.41 1.90 15.79
CA ALA A 29 14.40 2.60 16.61
C ALA A 29 15.33 1.64 17.39
N ASN A 30 14.80 0.48 17.79
CA ASN A 30 15.59 -0.58 18.47
C ASN A 30 16.33 -1.51 17.49
N GLY A 31 16.32 -1.22 16.18
CA GLY A 31 17.02 -2.00 15.16
C GLY A 31 16.39 -3.37 14.85
N CYS A 32 15.14 -3.61 15.27
CA CYS A 32 14.42 -4.85 15.03
C CYS A 32 13.85 -4.96 13.61
N LEU A 33 13.72 -3.82 12.91
CA LEU A 33 13.12 -3.72 11.57
C LEU A 33 14.08 -2.99 10.63
N ASN A 34 14.10 -3.41 9.37
CA ASN A 34 14.81 -2.73 8.30
C ASN A 34 13.91 -2.45 7.07
N LYS A 35 12.63 -2.82 7.16
CA LYS A 35 11.61 -2.51 6.16
C LYS A 35 10.27 -2.19 6.83
N ILE A 36 9.54 -1.24 6.28
CA ILE A 36 8.19 -0.85 6.76
C ILE A 36 7.28 -0.69 5.54
N SER A 37 6.15 -1.41 5.53
CA SER A 37 5.11 -1.26 4.50
C SER A 37 4.04 -0.29 4.98
N VAL A 38 3.86 0.79 4.21
CA VAL A 38 3.06 1.97 4.57
C VAL A 38 1.77 1.98 3.79
N LEU A 39 0.64 2.10 4.48
CA LEU A 39 -0.69 2.23 3.87
C LEU A 39 -0.88 3.62 3.26
N PRO A 40 -1.00 3.75 1.93
CA PRO A 40 -1.20 5.05 1.30
C PRO A 40 -2.55 5.69 1.64
N ASN A 41 -3.55 4.87 1.95
CA ASN A 41 -4.90 5.28 2.30
C ASN A 41 -5.12 5.48 3.81
N SER A 42 -4.02 5.60 4.58
CA SER A 42 -4.08 5.89 6.01
C SER A 42 -4.80 7.23 6.29
N ASP A 43 -5.61 7.24 7.32
CA ASP A 43 -6.23 8.42 7.94
C ASP A 43 -5.54 8.84 9.25
N VAL A 44 -4.45 8.17 9.62
CA VAL A 44 -3.65 8.53 10.79
C VAL A 44 -3.01 9.90 10.57
N GLU A 45 -3.19 10.78 11.54
CA GLU A 45 -2.64 12.14 11.50
C GLU A 45 -1.11 12.14 11.39
N ASP A 46 -0.60 13.03 10.54
CA ASP A 46 0.83 13.27 10.33
C ASP A 46 1.67 12.03 9.99
N ILE A 47 1.17 11.18 9.10
CA ILE A 47 1.90 10.01 8.60
C ILE A 47 3.31 10.38 8.10
N ALA A 48 3.43 11.48 7.36
CA ALA A 48 4.70 11.92 6.80
C ALA A 48 5.73 12.29 7.89
N GLY A 49 5.30 13.03 8.92
CA GLY A 49 6.16 13.35 10.06
C GLY A 49 6.58 12.13 10.86
N ARG A 50 5.67 11.17 11.04
CA ARG A 50 5.96 9.89 11.70
C ARG A 50 7.00 9.06 10.93
N LEU A 51 6.88 8.98 9.60
CA LEU A 51 7.87 8.30 8.75
C LEU A 51 9.22 9.01 8.79
N LYS A 52 9.23 10.33 8.71
CA LYS A 52 10.46 11.12 8.82
C LYS A 52 11.18 10.89 10.15
N SER A 53 10.46 10.85 11.26
CA SER A 53 11.05 10.57 12.57
C SER A 53 11.75 9.20 12.63
N ILE A 54 11.25 8.20 11.92
CA ILE A 54 11.88 6.89 11.82
C ILE A 54 13.18 6.97 11.00
N LEU A 55 13.17 7.68 9.86
CA LEU A 55 14.36 7.86 9.00
C LEU A 55 15.49 8.59 9.72
N ASP A 56 15.16 9.55 10.58
CA ASP A 56 16.15 10.32 11.35
C ASP A 56 16.89 9.45 12.38
N ILE A 57 16.32 8.31 12.78
CA ILE A 57 16.89 7.41 13.79
C ILE A 57 17.57 6.19 13.14
N GLN A 58 16.97 5.62 12.11
CA GLN A 58 17.37 4.33 11.52
C GLN A 58 17.21 4.33 10.01
N LYS A 59 18.19 3.76 9.30
CA LYS A 59 18.04 3.50 7.87
C LYS A 59 17.08 2.34 7.65
N VAL A 60 15.87 2.66 7.22
CA VAL A 60 14.78 1.72 6.93
C VAL A 60 14.35 1.86 5.48
N THR A 61 14.07 0.75 4.82
CA THR A 61 13.47 0.73 3.48
C THR A 61 11.96 0.85 3.61
N PHE A 62 11.34 1.78 2.89
CA PHE A 62 9.89 1.88 2.82
C PHE A 62 9.31 1.13 1.64
N CYS A 63 8.09 0.61 1.83
CA CYS A 63 7.31 -0.11 0.85
C CYS A 63 5.91 0.48 0.78
N VAL A 64 5.36 0.63 -0.41
CA VAL A 64 3.95 0.99 -0.62
C VAL A 64 3.10 -0.23 -0.32
N HIS A 65 2.27 -0.16 0.70
CA HIS A 65 1.34 -1.22 1.08
C HIS A 65 -0.02 -0.97 0.45
N LEU A 66 -0.20 -1.38 -0.82
CA LEU A 66 -1.45 -1.16 -1.55
C LEU A 66 -2.64 -1.81 -0.82
N ASN A 67 -3.74 -1.08 -0.70
CA ASN A 67 -4.92 -1.55 0.01
C ASN A 67 -6.18 -1.34 -0.84
N PHE A 68 -6.98 -2.40 -0.98
CA PHE A 68 -8.24 -2.41 -1.74
C PHE A 68 -9.40 -3.03 -0.95
N VAL A 69 -9.20 -3.25 0.36
CA VAL A 69 -10.14 -4.02 1.19
C VAL A 69 -10.56 -3.31 2.48
N GLU A 70 -9.79 -2.34 2.96
CA GLU A 70 -10.06 -1.64 4.23
C GLU A 70 -9.82 -0.14 4.14
N GLY A 71 -10.58 0.65 4.93
CA GLY A 71 -10.46 2.10 5.00
C GLY A 71 -11.03 2.83 3.79
N LEU A 72 -10.68 4.11 3.67
CA LEU A 72 -11.14 4.98 2.58
C LEU A 72 -10.26 4.85 1.34
N CYS A 73 -10.81 5.07 0.17
CA CYS A 73 -10.04 5.17 -1.07
C CYS A 73 -9.26 6.49 -1.14
N VAL A 74 -8.23 6.51 -1.98
CA VAL A 74 -7.42 7.71 -2.27
C VAL A 74 -7.94 8.46 -3.48
N SER A 75 -8.43 7.75 -4.51
CA SER A 75 -9.04 8.34 -5.70
C SER A 75 -10.46 8.84 -5.44
N ASP A 76 -11.06 9.52 -6.43
CA ASP A 76 -12.48 9.88 -6.35
C ASP A 76 -13.33 8.59 -6.31
N LYS A 77 -14.14 8.46 -5.27
CA LYS A 77 -15.04 7.31 -5.07
C LYS A 77 -16.03 7.10 -6.23
N ASN A 78 -16.38 8.16 -6.96
CA ASN A 78 -17.30 8.09 -8.10
C ASN A 78 -16.65 7.38 -9.30
N ASP A 79 -15.34 7.37 -9.39
CA ASP A 79 -14.59 6.70 -10.47
C ASP A 79 -14.40 5.21 -10.22
N ILE A 80 -14.58 4.76 -8.95
CA ILE A 80 -14.31 3.38 -8.54
C ILE A 80 -15.46 2.68 -7.81
N PRO A 81 -16.73 2.79 -8.30
CA PRO A 81 -17.91 2.29 -7.59
C PRO A 81 -17.95 0.77 -7.39
N LEU A 82 -17.14 -0.03 -8.09
CA LEU A 82 -17.03 -1.47 -7.83
C LEU A 82 -16.17 -1.76 -6.59
N LEU A 83 -15.24 -0.88 -6.25
CA LEU A 83 -14.30 -1.06 -5.14
C LEU A 83 -14.85 -0.55 -3.82
N VAL A 84 -15.61 0.57 -3.86
CA VAL A 84 -16.04 1.28 -2.65
C VAL A 84 -17.55 1.41 -2.53
N ASP A 85 -18.02 1.74 -1.35
CA ASP A 85 -19.39 2.13 -1.06
C ASP A 85 -19.63 3.63 -1.34
N CYS A 86 -20.83 4.12 -1.03
CA CYS A 86 -21.22 5.53 -1.23
C CYS A 86 -20.42 6.49 -0.33
N GLY A 87 -19.82 6.01 0.76
CA GLY A 87 -18.95 6.77 1.65
C GLY A 87 -17.50 6.84 1.16
N GLY A 88 -17.11 5.99 0.21
CA GLY A 88 -15.74 5.86 -0.26
C GLY A 88 -14.93 4.81 0.50
N SER A 89 -15.56 4.02 1.37
CA SER A 89 -14.91 2.92 2.07
C SER A 89 -14.82 1.69 1.17
N PHE A 90 -13.68 0.99 1.19
CA PHE A 90 -13.55 -0.28 0.49
C PHE A 90 -14.57 -1.30 1.04
N LYS A 91 -15.27 -1.97 0.13
CA LYS A 91 -16.41 -2.85 0.46
C LYS A 91 -16.19 -4.32 0.14
N ASN A 92 -15.05 -4.65 -0.47
CA ASN A 92 -14.77 -6.01 -0.92
C ASN A 92 -13.71 -6.65 -0.03
N SER A 93 -13.88 -7.94 0.26
CA SER A 93 -12.81 -8.79 0.78
C SER A 93 -11.92 -9.29 -0.36
N PHE A 94 -10.80 -9.94 -0.03
CA PHE A 94 -9.97 -10.67 -1.01
C PHE A 94 -10.79 -11.59 -1.92
N THR A 95 -11.67 -12.41 -1.33
CA THR A 95 -12.53 -13.33 -2.09
C THR A 95 -13.58 -12.61 -2.92
N GLY A 96 -14.05 -11.44 -2.47
CA GLY A 96 -14.95 -10.57 -3.23
C GLY A 96 -14.28 -10.03 -4.49
N LEU A 97 -13.08 -9.47 -4.35
CA LEU A 97 -12.28 -9.00 -5.47
C LEU A 97 -11.96 -10.13 -6.46
N LEU A 98 -11.58 -11.31 -5.96
CA LEU A 98 -11.32 -12.48 -6.82
C LEU A 98 -12.58 -12.86 -7.62
N LYS A 99 -13.77 -12.92 -6.99
CA LYS A 99 -15.04 -13.22 -7.70
C LYS A 99 -15.35 -12.19 -8.77
N ILE A 100 -15.21 -10.89 -8.49
CA ILE A 100 -15.47 -9.84 -9.47
C ILE A 100 -14.46 -9.92 -10.62
N SER A 101 -13.19 -10.24 -10.33
CA SER A 101 -12.14 -10.39 -11.34
C SER A 101 -12.40 -11.51 -12.35
N LEU A 102 -13.23 -12.48 -11.99
CA LEU A 102 -13.65 -13.61 -12.84
C LEU A 102 -15.04 -13.40 -13.46
N SER A 103 -15.69 -12.27 -13.19
CA SER A 103 -17.04 -11.95 -13.64
C SER A 103 -17.07 -11.11 -14.93
N LYS A 104 -18.28 -10.83 -15.44
CA LYS A 104 -18.49 -9.88 -16.54
C LYS A 104 -18.00 -8.46 -16.23
N ASN A 105 -17.83 -8.12 -14.95
CA ASN A 105 -17.35 -6.81 -14.51
C ASN A 105 -15.81 -6.69 -14.52
N ARG A 106 -15.09 -7.76 -14.94
CA ARG A 106 -13.62 -7.80 -14.96
C ARG A 106 -12.98 -6.57 -15.64
N LYS A 107 -13.52 -6.14 -16.78
CA LYS A 107 -12.97 -4.99 -17.52
C LYS A 107 -13.15 -3.68 -16.73
N ALA A 108 -14.32 -3.44 -16.19
CA ALA A 108 -14.57 -2.27 -15.37
C ALA A 108 -13.76 -2.29 -14.06
N LEU A 109 -13.63 -3.46 -13.42
CA LEU A 109 -12.79 -3.62 -12.24
C LEU A 109 -11.32 -3.28 -12.54
N ARG A 110 -10.80 -3.71 -13.70
CA ARG A 110 -9.43 -3.39 -14.13
C ARG A 110 -9.16 -1.89 -14.16
N GLU A 111 -10.03 -1.11 -14.81
CA GLU A 111 -9.88 0.35 -14.91
C GLU A 111 -9.94 1.02 -13.54
N GLN A 112 -10.87 0.58 -12.70
CA GLN A 112 -11.01 1.11 -11.34
C GLN A 112 -9.81 0.78 -10.44
N LEU A 113 -9.29 -0.43 -10.54
CA LEU A 113 -8.05 -0.82 -9.84
C LEU A 113 -6.87 0.03 -10.30
N LYS A 114 -6.76 0.29 -11.61
CA LYS A 114 -5.69 1.14 -12.18
C LYS A 114 -5.77 2.57 -11.64
N THR A 115 -6.97 3.15 -11.60
CA THR A 115 -7.21 4.49 -11.06
C THR A 115 -6.80 4.58 -9.60
N GLU A 116 -7.28 3.69 -8.76
CA GLU A 116 -6.97 3.68 -7.34
C GLU A 116 -5.50 3.39 -7.06
N MET A 117 -4.91 2.43 -7.76
CA MET A 117 -3.51 2.04 -7.61
C MET A 117 -2.56 3.21 -7.91
N LYS A 118 -2.81 3.94 -9.00
CA LYS A 118 -2.05 5.16 -9.33
C LYS A 118 -2.16 6.23 -8.25
N ALA A 119 -3.37 6.44 -7.73
CA ALA A 119 -3.61 7.41 -6.66
C ALA A 119 -2.86 7.00 -5.38
N GLN A 120 -2.91 5.74 -4.99
CA GLN A 120 -2.18 5.23 -3.82
C GLN A 120 -0.66 5.33 -3.98
N ILE A 121 -0.11 4.93 -5.12
CA ILE A 121 1.33 5.03 -5.38
C ILE A 121 1.79 6.49 -5.37
N SER A 122 1.06 7.39 -6.04
CA SER A 122 1.39 8.81 -6.07
C SER A 122 1.35 9.45 -4.67
N ARG A 123 0.36 9.07 -3.84
CA ARG A 123 0.27 9.54 -2.46
C ARG A 123 1.42 9.03 -1.60
N ALA A 124 1.78 7.74 -1.75
CA ALA A 124 2.89 7.15 -1.01
C ALA A 124 4.24 7.77 -1.41
N ALA A 125 4.47 8.02 -2.71
CA ALA A 125 5.68 8.66 -3.19
C ALA A 125 5.94 10.04 -2.54
N ALA A 126 4.87 10.76 -2.15
CA ALA A 126 5.00 12.03 -1.43
C ALA A 126 5.50 11.88 0.02
N PHE A 127 5.46 10.68 0.58
CA PHE A 127 5.93 10.38 1.95
C PHE A 127 7.36 9.86 1.99
N PHE A 128 7.85 9.33 0.87
CA PHE A 128 9.13 8.61 0.81
C PHE A 128 10.26 9.54 0.37
N PRO A 129 11.53 9.22 0.74
CA PRO A 129 12.68 9.97 0.27
C PRO A 129 12.79 9.94 -1.24
N GLU A 130 13.15 11.07 -1.82
CA GLU A 130 13.43 11.17 -3.27
C GLU A 130 14.62 10.26 -3.66
N ASN A 131 14.53 9.68 -4.85
CA ASN A 131 15.58 8.85 -5.45
C ASN A 131 15.83 7.47 -4.79
N GLU A 132 14.97 7.02 -3.89
CA GLU A 132 15.03 5.65 -3.38
C GLU A 132 14.16 4.71 -4.25
N PRO A 133 14.57 3.44 -4.43
CA PRO A 133 13.74 2.45 -5.14
C PRO A 133 12.39 2.28 -4.47
N LEU A 134 11.32 2.31 -5.25
CA LEU A 134 9.97 2.08 -4.75
C LEU A 134 9.70 0.58 -4.66
N PHE A 135 9.53 0.07 -3.45
CA PHE A 135 9.04 -1.28 -3.20
C PHE A 135 7.53 -1.25 -3.05
N ILE A 136 6.86 -2.29 -3.55
CA ILE A 136 5.40 -2.39 -3.50
C ILE A 136 5.01 -3.79 -3.03
N ASP A 137 4.12 -3.85 -2.06
CA ASP A 137 3.38 -5.04 -1.65
C ASP A 137 1.90 -4.69 -1.43
N SER A 138 1.11 -5.50 -0.74
CA SER A 138 -0.29 -5.14 -0.51
C SER A 138 -0.89 -5.80 0.72
N HIS A 139 -1.78 -5.04 1.35
CA HIS A 139 -2.60 -5.47 2.46
C HIS A 139 -3.42 -6.71 2.09
N GLN A 140 -3.44 -7.71 3.00
CA GLN A 140 -4.06 -9.02 2.78
C GLN A 140 -3.60 -9.72 1.48
N HIS A 141 -2.40 -9.40 0.97
CA HIS A 141 -1.82 -9.98 -0.23
C HIS A 141 -2.72 -9.89 -1.48
N THR A 142 -3.53 -8.83 -1.59
CA THR A 142 -4.49 -8.66 -2.70
C THR A 142 -3.82 -8.64 -4.07
N HIS A 143 -2.54 -8.27 -4.16
CA HIS A 143 -1.74 -8.35 -5.40
C HIS A 143 -1.59 -9.79 -5.93
N MET A 144 -1.82 -10.82 -5.10
CA MET A 144 -1.80 -12.23 -5.56
C MET A 144 -3.02 -12.60 -6.41
N ILE A 145 -4.06 -11.75 -6.47
CA ILE A 145 -5.16 -11.92 -7.43
C ILE A 145 -4.62 -11.60 -8.84
N PRO A 146 -4.68 -12.54 -9.82
CA PRO A 146 -4.01 -12.38 -11.12
C PRO A 146 -4.37 -11.11 -11.88
N LEU A 147 -5.62 -10.63 -11.76
CA LEU A 147 -6.03 -9.37 -12.37
C LEU A 147 -5.31 -8.17 -11.71
N ILE A 148 -5.26 -8.15 -10.38
CA ILE A 148 -4.62 -7.05 -9.63
C ILE A 148 -3.12 -7.03 -9.93
N PHE A 149 -2.47 -8.19 -9.95
CA PHE A 149 -1.06 -8.30 -10.33
C PHE A 149 -0.79 -7.80 -11.75
N SER A 150 -1.66 -8.18 -12.71
CA SER A 150 -1.54 -7.68 -14.10
C SER A 150 -1.68 -6.15 -14.18
N VAL A 151 -2.59 -5.56 -13.39
CA VAL A 151 -2.76 -4.09 -13.33
C VAL A 151 -1.55 -3.43 -12.67
N LEU A 152 -1.00 -4.04 -11.62
CA LEU A 152 0.20 -3.54 -10.96
C LEU A 152 1.40 -3.47 -11.93
N CYS A 153 1.65 -4.54 -12.68
CA CYS A 153 2.72 -4.54 -13.68
C CYS A 153 2.52 -3.43 -14.73
N GLU A 154 1.30 -3.24 -15.22
CA GLU A 154 0.98 -2.19 -16.18
C GLU A 154 1.19 -0.78 -15.60
N VAL A 155 0.79 -0.54 -14.34
CA VAL A 155 0.96 0.77 -13.68
C VAL A 155 2.42 1.11 -13.42
N ILE A 156 3.26 0.09 -13.16
CA ILE A 156 4.70 0.31 -12.93
C ILE A 156 5.44 0.62 -14.23
N GLU A 157 4.97 0.13 -15.38
CA GLU A 157 5.57 0.38 -16.70
C GLU A 157 5.23 1.78 -17.27
N GLU A 158 4.24 2.48 -16.75
CA GLU A 158 3.81 3.82 -17.17
C GLU A 158 4.57 4.95 -16.47
#